data_4a96997cf5625361aae0aafd2027d078
#
_entry.id   4a96997cf5625361aae0aafd2027d078
#
_cell.length_a   1.000
_cell.length_b   1.000
_cell.length_c   1.000
_cell.angle_alpha   90.00
_cell.angle_beta   90.00
_cell.angle_gamma   90.00
#
_symmetry.space_group_name_H-M   'P 1'
#
loop_
_entity.id
_entity.type
_entity.pdbx_description
1 polymer ?
#
loop_
_entity_poly.entity_id
_entity_poly.type
_entity_poly.pdbx_seq_one_letter_code
_entity_poly.pdbx_strand_id
1 'polypeptide(L)'
;LNPEWMRYYIPAKLTTRIEDIDLNLNDFIAGVNSGLVGKYINMASRAAGFVPNRCDGQLSDGASSELIQQLQAASAGLAQSYEEREYAKALREVMALTDVVNEYVDANKPWELAKQEGQDARLQQVCSELINAFRILTVYLSPVLPKLSATVAEFLNTPAMVWADASNTLPAGHAINKYTHLMQRIEPEQIDKLIANNKQAVADANAVEAKAAKSAHFEPAAETCPVD
;
A
#
# COMPACT_ATOMS: atom_id res chain seq x y z
N LEU A 1 -11.12 9.64 1.80
CA LEU A 1 -10.28 8.47 2.10
C LEU A 1 -9.18 8.30 1.06
N ASN A 2 -8.04 7.74 1.46
CA ASN A 2 -7.00 7.34 0.50
C ASN A 2 -7.50 6.11 -0.28
N PRO A 3 -7.61 6.18 -1.62
CA PRO A 3 -8.13 5.07 -2.41
C PRO A 3 -7.23 3.82 -2.36
N GLU A 4 -5.96 3.96 -2.02
CA GLU A 4 -5.02 2.84 -1.88
C GLU A 4 -5.38 1.90 -0.72
N TRP A 5 -6.07 2.39 0.30
CA TRP A 5 -6.58 1.53 1.37
C TRP A 5 -7.58 0.48 0.85
N MET A 6 -8.51 0.91 -0.03
CA MET A 6 -9.46 0.00 -0.68
C MET A 6 -8.77 -0.90 -1.71
N ARG A 7 -7.79 -0.35 -2.45
CA ARG A 7 -6.97 -1.13 -3.39
C ARG A 7 -6.16 -2.23 -2.71
N TYR A 8 -5.81 -2.09 -1.44
CA TYR A 8 -5.20 -3.17 -0.65
C TYR A 8 -6.24 -4.16 -0.12
N TYR A 9 -7.32 -3.65 0.47
CA TYR A 9 -8.31 -4.48 1.17
C TYR A 9 -9.10 -5.41 0.23
N ILE A 10 -9.60 -4.88 -0.89
CA ILE A 10 -10.42 -5.68 -1.81
C ILE A 10 -9.61 -6.82 -2.42
N PRO A 11 -8.42 -6.62 -3.03
CA PRO A 11 -7.62 -7.71 -3.55
C PRO A 11 -7.21 -8.74 -2.51
N ALA A 12 -7.03 -8.35 -1.25
CA ALA A 12 -6.74 -9.29 -0.16
C ALA A 12 -7.87 -10.30 0.10
N LYS A 13 -9.08 -10.06 -0.42
CA LYS A 13 -10.25 -10.95 -0.35
C LYS A 13 -10.59 -11.62 -1.69
N LEU A 14 -9.97 -11.18 -2.80
CA LEU A 14 -10.26 -11.72 -4.12
C LEU A 14 -9.56 -13.05 -4.37
N THR A 15 -10.36 -14.05 -4.73
CA THR A 15 -9.91 -15.35 -5.23
C THR A 15 -10.25 -15.48 -6.72
N THR A 16 -9.88 -16.60 -7.36
CA THR A 16 -10.32 -16.91 -8.74
C THR A 16 -11.80 -17.25 -8.86
N ARG A 17 -12.50 -17.42 -7.74
CA ARG A 17 -13.94 -17.71 -7.71
C ARG A 17 -14.75 -16.43 -7.79
N ILE A 18 -15.93 -16.53 -8.40
CA ILE A 18 -16.93 -15.46 -8.38
C ILE A 18 -17.69 -15.59 -7.06
N GLU A 19 -17.38 -14.73 -6.12
CA GLU A 19 -18.00 -14.70 -4.78
C GLU A 19 -18.31 -13.23 -4.44
N ASP A 20 -19.39 -13.01 -3.72
CA ASP A 20 -19.70 -11.69 -3.19
C ASP A 20 -18.73 -11.33 -2.07
N ILE A 21 -18.21 -10.11 -2.11
CA ILE A 21 -17.34 -9.58 -1.06
C ILE A 21 -18.19 -8.72 -0.13
N ASP A 22 -18.34 -9.20 1.09
CA ASP A 22 -18.95 -8.39 2.16
C ASP A 22 -17.94 -7.36 2.68
N LEU A 23 -18.31 -6.09 2.60
CA LEU A 23 -17.51 -4.98 3.10
C LEU A 23 -17.77 -4.78 4.60
N ASN A 24 -16.97 -5.43 5.44
CA ASN A 24 -16.92 -5.15 6.85
C ASN A 24 -15.95 -4.01 7.15
N LEU A 25 -16.48 -2.89 7.65
CA LEU A 25 -15.68 -1.69 7.89
C LEU A 25 -14.65 -1.86 9.02
N ASN A 26 -14.95 -2.66 10.02
CA ASN A 26 -14.00 -2.97 11.10
C ASN A 26 -12.84 -3.82 10.58
N ASP A 27 -13.12 -4.83 9.77
CA ASP A 27 -12.11 -5.65 9.10
C ASP A 27 -11.25 -4.80 8.15
N PHE A 28 -11.88 -3.85 7.45
CA PHE A 28 -11.18 -2.91 6.57
C PHE A 28 -10.18 -2.06 7.34
N ILE A 29 -10.62 -1.42 8.42
CA ILE A 29 -9.75 -0.61 9.29
C ILE A 29 -8.63 -1.48 9.88
N ALA A 30 -8.97 -2.62 10.45
CA ALA A 30 -8.01 -3.53 11.08
C ALA A 30 -6.99 -4.06 10.07
N GLY A 31 -7.43 -4.51 8.89
CA GLY A 31 -6.57 -5.08 7.86
C GLY A 31 -5.57 -4.07 7.30
N VAL A 32 -6.01 -2.84 7.01
CA VAL A 32 -5.12 -1.78 6.54
C VAL A 32 -4.18 -1.32 7.66
N ASN A 33 -4.69 -1.06 8.86
CA ASN A 33 -3.90 -0.51 9.96
C ASN A 33 -2.88 -1.49 10.52
N SER A 34 -3.21 -2.78 10.63
CA SER A 34 -2.26 -3.79 11.13
C SER A 34 -1.34 -4.31 10.02
N GLY A 35 -1.87 -4.69 8.88
CA GLY A 35 -1.11 -5.28 7.80
C GLY A 35 -0.28 -4.25 7.05
N LEU A 36 -0.95 -3.35 6.33
CA LEU A 36 -0.25 -2.42 5.44
C LEU A 36 0.57 -1.39 6.23
N VAL A 37 -0.07 -0.67 7.17
CA VAL A 37 0.62 0.41 7.89
C VAL A 37 1.51 -0.13 9.01
N GLY A 38 0.97 -1.02 9.83
CA GLY A 38 1.67 -1.53 11.03
C GLY A 38 2.86 -2.42 10.74
N LYS A 39 2.81 -3.23 9.68
CA LYS A 39 3.91 -4.12 9.29
C LYS A 39 4.79 -3.49 8.21
N TYR A 40 4.23 -3.24 7.02
CA TYR A 40 5.00 -2.87 5.84
C TYR A 40 5.52 -1.41 5.91
N ILE A 41 4.65 -0.42 6.12
CA ILE A 41 5.09 1.00 6.17
C ILE A 41 6.01 1.25 7.36
N ASN A 42 5.72 0.66 8.51
CA ASN A 42 6.50 0.85 9.73
C ASN A 42 7.94 0.33 9.62
N MET A 43 8.18 -0.68 8.78
CA MET A 43 9.53 -1.18 8.47
C MET A 43 10.41 -0.08 7.89
N ALA A 44 9.93 0.65 6.88
CA ALA A 44 10.68 1.73 6.26
C ALA A 44 11.05 2.83 7.27
N SER A 45 10.12 3.20 8.15
CA SER A 45 10.35 4.25 9.15
C SER A 45 11.45 3.89 10.16
N ARG A 46 11.61 2.60 10.48
CA ARG A 46 12.63 2.10 11.41
C ARG A 46 14.05 2.19 10.84
N ALA A 47 14.23 2.08 9.52
CA ALA A 47 15.54 2.17 8.86
C ALA A 47 15.84 3.59 8.38
N ALA A 48 14.83 4.26 7.83
CA ALA A 48 14.97 5.53 7.13
C ALA A 48 15.51 6.69 7.99
N GLY A 49 15.31 6.63 9.32
CA GLY A 49 15.84 7.65 10.23
C GLY A 49 17.34 7.54 10.48
N PHE A 50 17.93 6.35 10.33
CA PHE A 50 19.35 6.13 10.63
C PHE A 50 20.25 6.45 9.42
N VAL A 51 19.82 6.14 8.21
CA VAL A 51 20.63 6.33 7.00
C VAL A 51 21.08 7.78 6.82
N PRO A 52 20.20 8.81 6.84
CA PRO A 52 20.62 10.19 6.71
C PRO A 52 21.47 10.71 7.88
N ASN A 53 21.21 10.23 9.09
CA ASN A 53 21.78 10.79 10.32
C ASN A 53 23.12 10.16 10.73
N ARG A 54 23.40 8.93 10.28
CA ARG A 54 24.55 8.15 10.74
C ARG A 54 25.39 7.56 9.61
N CYS A 55 24.88 7.58 8.37
CA CYS A 55 25.51 6.94 7.21
C CYS A 55 25.64 7.90 6.02
N ASP A 56 25.73 9.20 6.27
CA ASP A 56 25.81 10.27 5.25
C ASP A 56 24.72 10.17 4.15
N GLY A 57 23.58 9.58 4.49
CA GLY A 57 22.48 9.36 3.54
C GLY A 57 22.72 8.25 2.50
N GLN A 58 23.82 7.50 2.61
CA GLN A 58 24.25 6.52 1.61
C GLN A 58 24.04 5.08 2.09
N LEU A 59 23.68 4.21 1.16
CA LEU A 59 23.55 2.78 1.40
C LEU A 59 24.91 2.07 1.24
N SER A 60 25.13 1.01 2.02
CA SER A 60 26.18 0.02 1.75
C SER A 60 25.70 -1.06 0.77
N ASP A 61 26.61 -1.94 0.34
CA ASP A 61 26.24 -3.09 -0.47
C ASP A 61 25.39 -4.07 0.37
N GLY A 62 24.18 -4.37 -0.10
CA GLY A 62 23.25 -5.33 0.51
C GLY A 62 22.87 -6.50 -0.41
N ALA A 63 23.54 -6.63 -1.55
CA ALA A 63 23.15 -7.58 -2.60
C ALA A 63 23.30 -9.06 -2.22
N SER A 64 24.13 -9.38 -1.24
CA SER A 64 24.51 -10.76 -0.89
C SER A 64 23.88 -11.27 0.40
N SER A 65 22.95 -10.53 1.02
CA SER A 65 22.34 -11.01 2.26
C SER A 65 21.32 -12.13 2.01
N GLU A 66 21.24 -13.09 2.92
CA GLU A 66 20.29 -14.20 2.89
C GLU A 66 18.85 -13.69 2.84
N LEU A 67 18.55 -12.61 3.58
CA LEU A 67 17.26 -11.94 3.56
C LEU A 67 16.88 -11.49 2.15
N ILE A 68 17.77 -10.79 1.46
CA ILE A 68 17.52 -10.30 0.09
C ILE A 68 17.31 -11.45 -0.88
N GLN A 69 18.14 -12.49 -0.83
CA GLN A 69 18.00 -13.69 -1.67
C GLN A 69 16.64 -14.38 -1.44
N GLN A 70 16.20 -14.51 -0.20
CA GLN A 70 14.89 -15.08 0.14
C GLN A 70 13.74 -14.26 -0.48
N LEU A 71 13.78 -12.94 -0.37
CA LEU A 71 12.76 -12.07 -0.96
C LEU A 71 12.76 -12.19 -2.50
N GLN A 72 13.92 -12.19 -3.14
CA GLN A 72 14.06 -12.30 -4.58
C GLN A 72 13.55 -13.65 -5.12
N ALA A 73 13.77 -14.74 -4.39
CA ALA A 73 13.31 -16.07 -4.75
C ALA A 73 11.77 -16.17 -4.89
N ALA A 74 11.02 -15.35 -4.20
CA ALA A 74 9.56 -15.33 -4.26
C ALA A 74 9.00 -14.68 -5.56
N SER A 75 9.83 -13.96 -6.32
CA SER A 75 9.40 -13.13 -7.45
C SER A 75 8.58 -13.89 -8.49
N ALA A 76 9.04 -15.08 -8.91
CA ALA A 76 8.37 -15.86 -9.96
C ALA A 76 6.99 -16.37 -9.50
N GLY A 77 6.88 -16.87 -8.26
CA GLY A 77 5.61 -17.35 -7.69
C GLY A 77 4.59 -16.24 -7.51
N LEU A 78 5.04 -15.07 -7.06
CA LEU A 78 4.20 -13.88 -6.91
C LEU A 78 3.71 -13.37 -8.27
N ALA A 79 4.60 -13.30 -9.29
CA ALA A 79 4.21 -12.92 -10.65
C ALA A 79 3.12 -13.86 -11.19
N GLN A 80 3.32 -15.18 -11.06
CA GLN A 80 2.33 -16.16 -11.46
C GLN A 80 0.99 -15.98 -10.72
N SER A 81 1.01 -15.73 -9.40
CA SER A 81 -0.21 -15.51 -8.62
C SER A 81 -0.98 -14.27 -9.10
N TYR A 82 -0.29 -13.19 -9.50
CA TYR A 82 -0.93 -12.01 -10.08
C TYR A 82 -1.52 -12.28 -11.47
N GLU A 83 -0.80 -12.99 -12.35
CA GLU A 83 -1.27 -13.37 -13.68
C GLU A 83 -2.50 -14.27 -13.63
N GLU A 84 -2.52 -15.22 -12.68
CA GLU A 84 -3.64 -16.13 -12.42
C GLU A 84 -4.79 -15.47 -11.66
N ARG A 85 -4.67 -14.19 -11.28
CA ARG A 85 -5.66 -13.41 -10.49
C ARG A 85 -5.89 -13.95 -9.08
N GLU A 86 -4.92 -14.67 -8.55
CA GLU A 86 -4.87 -15.14 -7.16
C GLU A 86 -4.41 -14.03 -6.20
N TYR A 87 -5.10 -12.87 -6.24
CA TYR A 87 -4.65 -11.66 -5.55
C TYR A 87 -4.54 -11.84 -4.04
N ALA A 88 -5.51 -12.53 -3.42
CA ALA A 88 -5.47 -12.80 -1.99
C ALA A 88 -4.29 -13.67 -1.59
N LYS A 89 -3.90 -14.63 -2.45
CA LYS A 89 -2.72 -15.47 -2.26
C LYS A 89 -1.45 -14.64 -2.37
N ALA A 90 -1.32 -13.83 -3.43
CA ALA A 90 -0.17 -12.96 -3.64
C ALA A 90 0.03 -12.00 -2.45
N LEU A 91 -1.03 -11.31 -2.00
CA LEU A 91 -0.92 -10.39 -0.87
C LEU A 91 -0.59 -11.08 0.45
N ARG A 92 -1.12 -12.28 0.72
CA ARG A 92 -0.73 -13.06 1.91
C ARG A 92 0.75 -13.43 1.87
N GLU A 93 1.26 -13.83 0.72
CA GLU A 93 2.68 -14.16 0.54
C GLU A 93 3.57 -12.93 0.74
N VAL A 94 3.22 -11.78 0.15
CA VAL A 94 3.96 -10.52 0.39
C VAL A 94 3.93 -10.12 1.86
N MET A 95 2.79 -10.30 2.57
CA MET A 95 2.74 -10.02 4.00
C MET A 95 3.54 -11.01 4.84
N ALA A 96 3.62 -12.27 4.45
CA ALA A 96 4.49 -13.26 5.10
C ALA A 96 5.98 -12.89 4.91
N LEU A 97 6.38 -12.47 3.71
CA LEU A 97 7.73 -11.93 3.46
C LEU A 97 8.00 -10.66 4.28
N THR A 98 6.98 -9.81 4.47
CA THR A 98 7.08 -8.64 5.34
C THR A 98 7.33 -9.05 6.80
N ASP A 99 6.73 -10.13 7.27
CA ASP A 99 6.98 -10.66 8.62
C ASP A 99 8.43 -11.15 8.76
N VAL A 100 8.99 -11.83 7.76
CA VAL A 100 10.43 -12.22 7.74
C VAL A 100 11.34 -11.00 7.86
N VAL A 101 11.04 -9.91 7.15
CA VAL A 101 11.83 -8.68 7.28
C VAL A 101 11.68 -8.05 8.66
N ASN A 102 10.48 -8.06 9.26
CA ASN A 102 10.30 -7.56 10.62
C ASN A 102 11.04 -8.42 11.66
N GLU A 103 11.10 -9.74 11.51
CA GLU A 103 11.92 -10.62 12.32
C GLU A 103 13.41 -10.28 12.22
N TYR A 104 13.88 -9.99 11.00
CA TYR A 104 15.25 -9.50 10.79
C TYR A 104 15.51 -8.17 11.51
N VAL A 105 14.57 -7.22 11.47
CA VAL A 105 14.66 -5.95 12.22
C VAL A 105 14.78 -6.21 13.72
N ASP A 106 13.92 -7.07 14.26
CA ASP A 106 13.88 -7.36 15.69
C ASP A 106 15.13 -8.15 16.17
N ALA A 107 15.74 -8.96 15.29
CA ALA A 107 16.99 -9.65 15.57
C ALA A 107 18.20 -8.71 15.57
N ASN A 108 18.25 -7.75 14.64
CA ASN A 108 19.39 -6.85 14.47
C ASN A 108 19.28 -5.53 15.27
N LYS A 109 18.07 -5.14 15.70
CA LYS A 109 17.78 -3.98 16.55
C LYS A 109 18.57 -2.72 16.16
N PRO A 110 18.34 -2.12 14.97
CA PRO A 110 19.14 -0.99 14.51
C PRO A 110 19.18 0.19 15.51
N TRP A 111 18.11 0.37 16.31
CA TRP A 111 18.07 1.36 17.39
C TRP A 111 19.02 1.07 18.56
N GLU A 112 19.40 -0.19 18.80
CA GLU A 112 20.42 -0.55 19.79
C GLU A 112 21.83 -0.38 19.20
N LEU A 113 22.04 -0.78 17.93
CA LEU A 113 23.30 -0.55 17.23
C LEU A 113 23.64 0.94 17.17
N ALA A 114 22.65 1.79 16.92
CA ALA A 114 22.84 3.25 16.86
C ALA A 114 23.31 3.88 18.19
N LYS A 115 23.14 3.19 19.34
CA LYS A 115 23.61 3.66 20.65
C LYS A 115 25.04 3.21 20.99
N GLN A 116 25.59 2.28 20.20
CA GLN A 116 26.89 1.68 20.47
C GLN A 116 27.97 2.38 19.64
N GLU A 117 29.09 2.73 20.28
CA GLU A 117 30.24 3.28 19.59
C GLU A 117 30.93 2.24 18.70
N GLY A 118 31.36 2.64 17.51
CA GLY A 118 32.05 1.78 16.55
C GLY A 118 31.14 0.81 15.78
N GLN A 119 29.81 0.88 15.93
CA GLN A 119 28.86 0.03 15.21
C GLN A 119 28.26 0.70 13.96
N ASP A 120 28.75 1.86 13.53
CA ASP A 120 28.17 2.61 12.41
C ASP A 120 28.19 1.80 11.09
N ALA A 121 29.26 1.05 10.81
CA ALA A 121 29.33 0.20 9.62
C ALA A 121 28.30 -0.94 9.66
N ARG A 122 28.11 -1.57 10.82
CA ARG A 122 27.08 -2.62 10.99
C ARG A 122 25.68 -2.03 10.91
N LEU A 123 25.44 -0.87 11.52
CA LEU A 123 24.17 -0.15 11.41
C LEU A 123 23.87 0.21 9.95
N GLN A 124 24.83 0.74 9.20
CA GLN A 124 24.67 1.06 7.80
C GLN A 124 24.32 -0.19 6.98
N GLN A 125 25.01 -1.31 7.20
CA GLN A 125 24.69 -2.57 6.53
C GLN A 125 23.25 -3.01 6.81
N VAL A 126 22.85 -3.09 8.08
CA VAL A 126 21.48 -3.50 8.48
C VAL A 126 20.43 -2.57 7.87
N CYS A 127 20.62 -1.26 7.93
CA CYS A 127 19.70 -0.31 7.35
C CYS A 127 19.64 -0.42 5.81
N SER A 128 20.76 -0.68 5.15
CA SER A 128 20.82 -0.87 3.69
C SER A 128 20.08 -2.13 3.24
N GLU A 129 20.22 -3.22 3.97
CA GLU A 129 19.46 -4.45 3.74
C GLU A 129 17.96 -4.24 3.92
N LEU A 130 17.55 -3.50 4.97
CA LEU A 130 16.16 -3.15 5.22
C LEU A 130 15.56 -2.25 4.14
N ILE A 131 16.29 -1.26 3.65
CA ILE A 131 15.85 -0.39 2.55
C ILE A 131 15.69 -1.19 1.26
N ASN A 132 16.63 -2.10 0.94
CA ASN A 132 16.51 -2.98 -0.22
C ASN A 132 15.36 -3.98 -0.07
N ALA A 133 15.16 -4.57 1.09
CA ALA A 133 14.02 -5.43 1.39
C ALA A 133 12.69 -4.68 1.22
N PHE A 134 12.59 -3.47 1.75
CA PHE A 134 11.43 -2.60 1.59
C PHE A 134 11.16 -2.28 0.11
N ARG A 135 12.21 -1.98 -0.68
CA ARG A 135 12.09 -1.76 -2.12
C ARG A 135 11.54 -2.98 -2.84
N ILE A 136 12.06 -4.18 -2.58
CA ILE A 136 11.60 -5.43 -3.22
C ILE A 136 10.12 -5.69 -2.87
N LEU A 137 9.73 -5.56 -1.62
CA LEU A 137 8.34 -5.70 -1.20
C LEU A 137 7.43 -4.64 -1.86
N THR A 138 7.94 -3.42 -2.06
CA THR A 138 7.21 -2.37 -2.79
C THR A 138 6.97 -2.76 -4.25
N VAL A 139 7.96 -3.35 -4.92
CA VAL A 139 7.79 -3.88 -6.29
C VAL A 139 6.66 -4.91 -6.32
N TYR A 140 6.62 -5.83 -5.36
CA TYR A 140 5.55 -6.85 -5.28
C TYR A 140 4.17 -6.28 -4.97
N LEU A 141 4.10 -5.16 -4.26
CA LEU A 141 2.85 -4.46 -3.97
C LEU A 141 2.43 -3.47 -5.07
N SER A 142 3.32 -3.12 -6.01
CA SER A 142 3.06 -2.08 -7.02
C SER A 142 1.84 -2.32 -7.90
N PRO A 143 1.45 -3.58 -8.26
CA PRO A 143 0.22 -3.81 -9.02
C PRO A 143 -1.03 -3.39 -8.26
N VAL A 144 -1.00 -3.48 -6.94
CA VAL A 144 -2.13 -3.15 -6.06
C VAL A 144 -2.04 -1.71 -5.55
N LEU A 145 -0.84 -1.21 -5.25
CA LEU A 145 -0.57 0.07 -4.61
C LEU A 145 0.34 0.97 -5.48
N PRO A 146 -0.11 1.38 -6.69
CA PRO A 146 0.73 2.11 -7.63
C PRO A 146 1.16 3.50 -7.14
N LYS A 147 0.29 4.23 -6.40
CA LYS A 147 0.64 5.54 -5.85
C LYS A 147 1.67 5.43 -4.72
N LEU A 148 1.49 4.46 -3.84
CA LEU A 148 2.47 4.17 -2.79
C LEU A 148 3.81 3.79 -3.41
N SER A 149 3.82 2.93 -4.44
CA SER A 149 5.03 2.57 -5.17
C SER A 149 5.74 3.79 -5.76
N ALA A 150 5.01 4.73 -6.35
CA ALA A 150 5.58 5.98 -6.87
C ALA A 150 6.20 6.83 -5.74
N THR A 151 5.50 6.99 -4.61
CA THR A 151 6.02 7.75 -3.45
C THR A 151 7.26 7.08 -2.84
N VAL A 152 7.29 5.74 -2.83
CA VAL A 152 8.49 5.00 -2.39
C VAL A 152 9.64 5.17 -3.36
N ALA A 153 9.40 5.19 -4.68
CA ALA A 153 10.44 5.47 -5.67
C ALA A 153 11.05 6.86 -5.47
N GLU A 154 10.23 7.87 -5.19
CA GLU A 154 10.70 9.22 -4.83
C GLU A 154 11.56 9.20 -3.55
N PHE A 155 11.09 8.51 -2.50
CA PHE A 155 11.86 8.36 -1.26
C PHE A 155 13.21 7.67 -1.50
N LEU A 156 13.23 6.61 -2.29
CA LEU A 156 14.42 5.85 -2.62
C LEU A 156 15.32 6.54 -3.66
N ASN A 157 14.92 7.69 -4.21
CA ASN A 157 15.61 8.40 -5.27
C ASN A 157 15.89 7.51 -6.49
N THR A 158 14.86 6.77 -6.94
CA THR A 158 14.91 5.85 -8.08
C THR A 158 13.87 6.24 -9.13
N PRO A 159 14.02 5.81 -10.38
CA PRO A 159 12.93 5.83 -11.36
C PRO A 159 11.71 5.02 -10.87
N ALA A 160 10.60 5.13 -11.60
CA ALA A 160 9.44 4.28 -11.36
C ALA A 160 9.86 2.80 -11.40
N MET A 161 9.49 2.07 -10.34
CA MET A 161 9.88 0.67 -10.19
C MET A 161 9.08 -0.24 -11.13
N VAL A 162 9.76 -1.19 -11.74
CA VAL A 162 9.18 -2.26 -12.55
C VAL A 162 9.45 -3.63 -11.91
N TRP A 163 8.72 -4.67 -12.31
CA TRP A 163 8.83 -6.00 -11.70
C TRP A 163 10.26 -6.57 -11.69
N ALA A 164 11.02 -6.33 -12.76
CA ALA A 164 12.41 -6.76 -12.89
C ALA A 164 13.34 -6.17 -11.81
N ASP A 165 12.96 -5.03 -11.23
CA ASP A 165 13.74 -4.39 -10.16
C ASP A 165 13.80 -5.19 -8.87
N ALA A 166 12.88 -6.15 -8.67
CA ALA A 166 12.94 -7.05 -7.53
C ALA A 166 14.21 -7.94 -7.54
N SER A 167 14.78 -8.19 -8.71
CA SER A 167 16.00 -9.01 -8.87
C SER A 167 17.30 -8.27 -8.53
N ASN A 168 17.24 -6.96 -8.31
CA ASN A 168 18.42 -6.13 -8.08
C ASN A 168 18.32 -5.39 -6.74
N THR A 169 19.47 -5.05 -6.19
CA THR A 169 19.58 -4.13 -5.03
C THR A 169 20.05 -2.76 -5.48
N LEU A 170 19.83 -1.75 -4.64
CA LEU A 170 20.43 -0.45 -4.84
C LEU A 170 21.95 -0.55 -4.61
N PRO A 171 22.78 0.11 -5.43
CA PRO A 171 24.23 -0.02 -5.33
C PRO A 171 24.77 0.64 -4.06
N ALA A 172 25.95 0.22 -3.64
CA ALA A 172 26.69 0.90 -2.58
C ALA A 172 26.92 2.38 -2.96
N GLY A 173 26.77 3.26 -1.98
CA GLY A 173 26.86 4.73 -2.18
C GLY A 173 25.58 5.34 -2.73
N HIS A 174 24.51 4.57 -2.98
CA HIS A 174 23.22 5.12 -3.40
C HIS A 174 22.64 6.01 -2.30
N ALA A 175 22.30 7.24 -2.65
CA ALA A 175 21.71 8.20 -1.73
C ALA A 175 20.19 8.16 -1.80
N ILE A 176 19.55 8.04 -0.63
CA ILE A 176 18.08 8.12 -0.49
C ILE A 176 17.66 9.52 -0.06
N ASN A 177 16.45 9.91 -0.42
CA ASN A 177 15.85 11.18 0.01
C ASN A 177 15.39 11.09 1.48
N LYS A 178 15.11 12.27 2.06
CA LYS A 178 14.53 12.32 3.41
C LYS A 178 13.22 11.59 3.46
N TYR A 179 13.07 10.71 4.45
CA TYR A 179 11.82 9.98 4.68
C TYR A 179 10.67 10.95 5.01
N THR A 180 9.57 10.79 4.32
CA THR A 180 8.28 11.39 4.64
C THR A 180 7.28 10.29 4.95
N HIS A 181 6.22 10.62 5.68
CA HIS A 181 5.23 9.62 6.08
C HIS A 181 4.50 9.06 4.83
N LEU A 182 4.76 7.81 4.49
CA LEU A 182 4.31 7.19 3.25
C LEU A 182 2.79 6.91 3.24
N MET A 183 2.24 6.52 4.40
CA MET A 183 0.80 6.25 4.55
C MET A 183 0.37 6.39 6.01
N GLN A 184 -0.78 7.03 6.22
CA GLN A 184 -1.40 7.17 7.54
C GLN A 184 -2.31 5.99 7.86
N ARG A 185 -2.62 5.79 9.14
CA ARG A 185 -3.66 4.87 9.60
C ARG A 185 -5.04 5.40 9.25
N ILE A 186 -5.98 4.50 9.13
CA ILE A 186 -7.41 4.85 9.03
C ILE A 186 -7.90 5.14 10.44
N GLU A 187 -8.44 6.34 10.65
CA GLU A 187 -9.14 6.70 11.87
C GLU A 187 -10.64 6.42 11.71
N PRO A 188 -11.32 5.82 12.71
CA PRO A 188 -12.74 5.48 12.63
C PRO A 188 -13.63 6.66 12.21
N GLU A 189 -13.32 7.86 12.69
CA GLU A 189 -14.06 9.10 12.38
C GLU A 189 -14.03 9.46 10.88
N GLN A 190 -13.00 9.01 10.15
CA GLN A 190 -12.92 9.21 8.69
C GLN A 190 -13.96 8.33 7.98
N ILE A 191 -14.20 7.14 8.49
CA ILE A 191 -15.21 6.21 7.97
C ILE A 191 -16.62 6.74 8.29
N ASP A 192 -16.86 7.20 9.51
CA ASP A 192 -18.15 7.77 9.93
C ASP A 192 -18.52 8.98 9.06
N LYS A 193 -17.57 9.87 8.80
CA LYS A 193 -17.76 11.01 7.89
C LYS A 193 -18.07 10.56 6.46
N LEU A 194 -17.38 9.52 5.94
CA LEU A 194 -17.66 8.99 4.63
C LEU A 194 -19.09 8.45 4.52
N ILE A 195 -19.53 7.67 5.53
CA ILE A 195 -20.89 7.11 5.58
C ILE A 195 -21.93 8.22 5.65
N ALA A 196 -21.72 9.22 6.49
CA ALA A 196 -22.63 10.36 6.64
C ALA A 196 -22.77 11.13 5.31
N ASN A 197 -21.65 11.43 4.65
CA ASN A 197 -21.63 12.11 3.36
C ASN A 197 -22.31 11.29 2.26
N ASN A 198 -22.13 9.98 2.26
CA ASN A 198 -22.75 9.10 1.27
C ASN A 198 -24.27 9.00 1.47
N LYS A 199 -24.74 8.91 2.72
CA LYS A 199 -26.17 8.96 3.05
C LYS A 199 -26.81 10.27 2.61
N GLN A 200 -26.14 11.39 2.81
CA GLN A 200 -26.62 12.70 2.37
C GLN A 200 -26.68 12.78 0.85
N ALA A 201 -25.64 12.34 0.14
CA ALA A 201 -25.61 12.34 -1.33
C ALA A 201 -26.71 11.47 -1.94
N VAL A 202 -26.99 10.30 -1.35
CA VAL A 202 -28.11 9.44 -1.78
C VAL A 202 -29.46 10.10 -1.52
N ALA A 203 -29.63 10.76 -0.37
CA ALA A 203 -30.86 11.49 -0.06
C ALA A 203 -31.08 12.65 -1.03
N ASP A 204 -30.04 13.41 -1.38
CA ASP A 204 -30.10 14.51 -2.31
C ASP A 204 -30.43 14.01 -3.76
N ALA A 205 -29.81 12.90 -4.18
CA ALA A 205 -30.11 12.27 -5.47
C ALA A 205 -31.58 11.83 -5.58
N ASN A 206 -32.09 11.15 -4.55
CA ASN A 206 -33.50 10.72 -4.49
C ASN A 206 -34.45 11.92 -4.48
N ALA A 207 -34.09 13.02 -3.84
CA ALA A 207 -34.91 14.25 -3.86
C ALA A 207 -34.94 14.91 -5.24
N VAL A 208 -33.85 14.86 -5.98
CA VAL A 208 -33.79 15.36 -7.39
C VAL A 208 -34.64 14.50 -8.31
N GLU A 209 -34.53 13.15 -8.21
CA GLU A 209 -35.38 12.24 -9.00
C GLU A 209 -36.87 12.41 -8.69
N ALA A 210 -37.23 12.55 -7.42
CA ALA A 210 -38.62 12.79 -7.02
C ALA A 210 -39.16 14.13 -7.54
N LYS A 211 -38.33 15.16 -7.64
CA LYS A 211 -38.73 16.45 -8.27
C LYS A 211 -38.86 16.30 -9.79
N ALA A 212 -37.94 15.61 -10.44
CA ALA A 212 -38.01 15.35 -11.89
C ALA A 212 -39.26 14.53 -12.25
N ALA A 213 -39.58 13.48 -11.47
CA ALA A 213 -40.78 12.69 -11.67
C ALA A 213 -42.09 13.50 -11.50
N LYS A 214 -42.13 14.45 -10.57
CA LYS A 214 -43.27 15.36 -10.39
C LYS A 214 -43.42 16.38 -11.53
N SER A 215 -42.33 16.85 -12.11
CA SER A 215 -42.33 17.79 -13.22
C SER A 215 -42.64 17.11 -14.58
N ALA A 216 -42.47 15.80 -14.68
CA ALA A 216 -42.79 15.00 -15.85
C ALA A 216 -44.27 14.53 -15.91
N HIS A 217 -45.12 14.99 -15.00
CA HIS A 217 -46.55 14.72 -15.04
C HIS A 217 -47.11 15.58 -16.16
N PHE A 218 -47.17 15.00 -17.35
CA PHE A 218 -47.74 15.55 -18.57
C PHE A 218 -49.24 15.76 -18.35
N GLU A 219 -49.73 17.02 -18.34
CA GLU A 219 -51.14 17.32 -18.50
C GLU A 219 -51.60 16.83 -19.89
N PRO A 220 -52.59 15.95 -19.98
CA PRO A 220 -53.12 15.58 -21.28
C PRO A 220 -53.74 16.82 -21.93
N ALA A 221 -53.27 17.16 -23.13
CA ALA A 221 -53.85 18.22 -23.92
C ALA A 221 -55.36 17.94 -24.11
N ALA A 222 -56.19 18.90 -23.72
CA ALA A 222 -57.61 18.84 -23.97
C ALA A 222 -57.84 18.77 -25.50
N GLU A 223 -58.34 17.63 -26.01
CA GLU A 223 -58.82 17.49 -27.38
C GLU A 223 -60.04 18.39 -27.49
N THR A 224 -59.86 19.57 -28.02
CA THR A 224 -60.95 20.34 -28.63
C THR A 224 -61.09 19.85 -30.05
N CYS A 225 -62.05 18.93 -30.27
CA CYS A 225 -62.57 18.63 -31.61
C CYS A 225 -63.50 19.78 -32.02
N PRO A 226 -63.29 20.49 -33.11
CA PRO A 226 -64.33 21.29 -33.67
C PRO A 226 -65.23 20.36 -34.49
N VAL A 227 -66.49 20.29 -34.07
CA VAL A 227 -67.58 19.79 -34.92
C VAL A 227 -68.02 20.96 -35.81
N ASP A 228 -67.85 20.77 -37.10
CA ASP A 228 -68.77 21.21 -38.14
C ASP A 228 -68.51 20.44 -39.45
#